data_8fad021ea378e207ff2ab21fca54fe4f
#
_entry.id   8fad021ea378e207ff2ab21fca54fe4f
#
_cell.length_a   1.000
_cell.length_b   1.000
_cell.length_c   1.000
_cell.angle_alpha   90.00
_cell.angle_beta   90.00
_cell.angle_gamma   90.00
#
_symmetry.space_group_name_H-M   'P 1'
#
loop_
_entity.id
_entity.type
_entity.pdbx_description
1 polymer ?
#
loop_
_entity_poly.entity_id
_entity_poly.type
_entity_poly.pdbx_seq_one_letter_code
_entity_poly.pdbx_strand_id
1 'polypeptide(L)'
;MCEAFAYLTDYEGAKNIPGIVESKVIKRDGNKITVERLIEERILFFPVRLHSTVEYTELPNLGLNFIQIKGDNHSYAGAWRLQATEKGVQMRYESIVEPNSVIPGVVIEYFIQNNIRRRFEIMAERMERNRDVLNLACR
;
A
#
# COMPACT_ATOMS: atom_id res chain seq x y z
N MET A 1 -0.62 -16.52 -6.87
CA MET A 1 -0.92 -15.23 -7.58
C MET A 1 -2.24 -14.63 -7.14
N CYS A 2 -3.31 -15.40 -7.18
CA CYS A 2 -4.63 -14.90 -6.80
C CYS A 2 -4.69 -14.44 -5.34
N GLU A 3 -4.12 -15.19 -4.41
CA GLU A 3 -4.09 -14.84 -2.99
C GLU A 3 -3.34 -13.52 -2.75
N ALA A 4 -2.22 -13.32 -3.41
CA ALA A 4 -1.46 -12.09 -3.29
C ALA A 4 -2.25 -10.89 -3.87
N PHE A 5 -2.91 -11.08 -4.99
CA PHE A 5 -3.75 -10.04 -5.59
C PHE A 5 -4.95 -9.72 -4.69
N ALA A 6 -5.59 -10.73 -4.11
CA ALA A 6 -6.70 -10.53 -3.18
C ALA A 6 -6.27 -9.72 -1.95
N TYR A 7 -5.07 -9.97 -1.44
CA TYR A 7 -4.53 -9.20 -0.31
C TYR A 7 -4.26 -7.75 -0.70
N LEU A 8 -3.63 -7.52 -1.86
CA LEU A 8 -3.33 -6.17 -2.33
C LEU A 8 -4.58 -5.33 -2.59
N THR A 9 -5.67 -5.97 -2.99
CA THR A 9 -6.92 -5.30 -3.33
C THR A 9 -7.92 -5.22 -2.16
N ASP A 10 -7.52 -5.70 -0.98
CA ASP A 10 -8.29 -5.51 0.26
C ASP A 10 -7.98 -4.13 0.84
N TYR A 11 -8.50 -3.09 0.20
CA TYR A 11 -8.18 -1.69 0.53
C TYR A 11 -8.61 -1.31 1.94
N GLU A 12 -9.76 -1.77 2.39
CA GLU A 12 -10.26 -1.45 3.73
C GLU A 12 -9.52 -2.23 4.81
N GLY A 13 -9.05 -3.44 4.49
CA GLY A 13 -8.22 -4.23 5.38
C GLY A 13 -6.83 -3.63 5.63
N ALA A 14 -6.40 -2.71 4.79
CA ALA A 14 -5.11 -2.03 4.94
C ALA A 14 -4.98 -1.26 6.26
N LYS A 15 -6.09 -0.88 6.90
CA LYS A 15 -6.07 -0.24 8.22
C LYS A 15 -5.43 -1.11 9.31
N ASN A 16 -5.29 -2.41 9.08
CA ASN A 16 -4.62 -3.33 9.99
C ASN A 16 -3.10 -3.31 9.84
N ILE A 17 -2.57 -2.63 8.81
CA ILE A 17 -1.13 -2.45 8.63
C ILE A 17 -0.67 -1.33 9.56
N PRO A 18 0.43 -1.53 10.35
CA PRO A 18 0.93 -0.48 11.23
C PRO A 18 1.17 0.84 10.51
N GLY A 19 0.71 1.93 11.11
CA GLY A 19 0.82 3.27 10.54
C GLY A 19 -0.37 3.69 9.68
N ILE A 20 -1.18 2.77 9.18
CA ILE A 20 -2.39 3.09 8.44
C ILE A 20 -3.56 3.09 9.42
N VAL A 21 -4.04 4.28 9.76
CA VAL A 21 -5.13 4.48 10.73
C VAL A 21 -6.49 4.27 10.08
N GLU A 22 -6.63 4.72 8.85
CA GLU A 22 -7.87 4.66 8.11
C GLU A 22 -7.61 4.30 6.64
N SER A 23 -8.45 3.42 6.10
CA SER A 23 -8.44 3.08 4.68
C SER A 23 -9.87 2.77 4.25
N LYS A 24 -10.42 3.59 3.36
CA LYS A 24 -11.83 3.52 2.98
C LYS A 24 -11.98 3.65 1.48
N VAL A 25 -12.71 2.72 0.87
CA VAL A 25 -13.09 2.79 -0.54
C VAL A 25 -14.25 3.80 -0.67
N ILE A 26 -14.04 4.85 -1.44
CA ILE A 26 -15.05 5.89 -1.65
C ILE A 26 -15.69 5.84 -3.03
N LYS A 27 -15.08 5.13 -3.99
CA LYS A 27 -15.63 4.98 -5.33
C LYS A 27 -15.05 3.74 -6.02
N ARG A 28 -15.90 3.03 -6.76
CA ARG A 28 -15.50 1.94 -7.65
C ARG A 28 -16.08 2.18 -9.04
N ASP A 29 -15.23 2.07 -10.06
CA ASP A 29 -15.63 2.22 -11.45
C ASP A 29 -14.82 1.23 -12.30
N GLY A 30 -15.39 0.04 -12.51
CA GLY A 30 -14.69 -1.04 -13.21
C GLY A 30 -13.43 -1.46 -12.45
N ASN A 31 -12.27 -1.34 -13.10
CA ASN A 31 -10.98 -1.67 -12.52
C ASN A 31 -10.32 -0.48 -11.79
N LYS A 32 -11.00 0.64 -11.70
CA LYS A 32 -10.51 1.84 -11.00
C LYS A 32 -11.21 1.98 -9.66
N ILE A 33 -10.41 2.05 -8.60
CA ILE A 33 -10.90 2.14 -7.23
C ILE A 33 -10.27 3.35 -6.56
N THR A 34 -11.10 4.23 -6.00
CA THR A 34 -10.63 5.41 -5.27
C THR A 34 -10.68 5.10 -3.77
N VAL A 35 -9.56 5.26 -3.10
CA VAL A 35 -9.38 4.94 -1.67
C VAL A 35 -8.89 6.17 -0.93
N GLU A 36 -9.53 6.47 0.18
CA GLU A 36 -9.10 7.51 1.10
C GLU A 36 -8.35 6.86 2.26
N ARG A 37 -7.13 7.34 2.52
CA ARG A 37 -6.27 6.80 3.58
C ARG A 37 -5.77 7.89 4.50
N LEU A 38 -5.64 7.53 5.77
CA LEU A 38 -4.97 8.32 6.79
C LEU A 38 -3.83 7.51 7.38
N ILE A 39 -2.63 8.08 7.32
CA ILE A 39 -1.43 7.49 7.87
C ILE A 39 -0.97 8.34 9.04
N GLU A 40 -0.75 7.71 10.19
CA GLU A 40 -0.18 8.36 11.37
C GLU A 40 0.98 7.53 11.88
N GLU A 41 2.16 8.15 11.95
CA GLU A 41 3.37 7.52 12.46
C GLU A 41 4.24 8.53 13.18
N ARG A 42 5.02 8.02 14.14
CA ARG A 42 6.08 8.80 14.75
C ARG A 42 7.42 8.29 14.22
N ILE A 43 8.14 9.14 13.51
CA ILE A 43 9.40 8.82 12.88
C ILE A 43 10.47 9.70 13.49
N LEU A 44 11.47 9.10 14.18
CA LEU A 44 12.52 9.83 14.90
C LEU A 44 11.94 10.91 15.85
N PHE A 45 10.88 10.58 16.58
CA PHE A 45 10.14 11.50 17.45
C PHE A 45 9.37 12.60 16.71
N PHE A 46 9.39 12.58 15.38
CA PHE A 46 8.63 13.52 14.56
C PHE A 46 7.25 12.89 14.22
N PRO A 47 6.14 13.54 14.62
CA PRO A 47 4.82 13.02 14.28
C PRO A 47 4.52 13.29 12.82
N VAL A 48 4.18 12.22 12.08
CA VAL A 48 3.79 12.31 10.67
C VAL A 48 2.33 11.88 10.55
N ARG A 49 1.51 12.77 9.99
CA ARG A 49 0.12 12.48 9.67
C ARG A 49 -0.12 12.87 8.22
N LEU A 50 -0.49 11.88 7.41
CA LEU A 50 -0.70 12.07 5.99
C LEU A 50 -2.09 11.60 5.60
N HIS A 51 -2.85 12.49 4.99
CA HIS A 51 -4.14 12.20 4.38
C HIS A 51 -3.94 12.11 2.87
N SER A 52 -4.46 11.05 2.25
CA SER A 52 -4.26 10.84 0.82
C SER A 52 -5.47 10.15 0.21
N THR A 53 -5.93 10.66 -0.92
CA THR A 53 -6.91 10.01 -1.77
C THR A 53 -6.19 9.48 -3.00
N VAL A 54 -6.23 8.16 -3.17
CA VAL A 54 -5.44 7.46 -4.18
C VAL A 54 -6.37 6.70 -5.12
N GLU A 55 -6.15 6.84 -6.42
CA GLU A 55 -6.84 6.04 -7.44
C GLU A 55 -5.97 4.83 -7.78
N TYR A 56 -6.53 3.65 -7.59
CA TYR A 56 -5.91 2.38 -7.97
C TYR A 56 -6.51 1.88 -9.26
N THR A 57 -5.65 1.45 -10.18
CA THR A 57 -6.07 0.73 -11.39
C THR A 57 -5.65 -0.72 -11.23
N GLU A 58 -6.62 -1.62 -11.12
CA GLU A 58 -6.37 -3.04 -10.92
C GLU A 58 -6.01 -3.74 -12.22
N LEU A 59 -4.95 -4.54 -12.19
CA LEU A 59 -4.53 -5.43 -13.27
C LEU A 59 -4.65 -6.85 -12.72
N PRO A 60 -5.77 -7.56 -12.94
CA PRO A 60 -6.06 -8.83 -12.28
C PRO A 60 -4.90 -9.83 -12.33
N ASN A 61 -4.47 -10.30 -11.16
CA ASN A 61 -3.36 -11.23 -10.94
C ASN A 61 -1.99 -10.75 -11.42
N LEU A 62 -1.87 -9.50 -11.90
CA LEU A 62 -0.59 -8.90 -12.32
C LEU A 62 -0.12 -7.81 -11.36
N GLY A 63 -1.06 -7.12 -10.72
CA GLY A 63 -0.73 -6.05 -9.81
C GLY A 63 -1.72 -4.90 -9.85
N LEU A 64 -1.24 -3.72 -9.48
CA LEU A 64 -2.01 -2.48 -9.59
C LEU A 64 -1.10 -1.28 -9.80
N ASN A 65 -1.63 -0.30 -10.48
CA ASN A 65 -1.04 1.03 -10.56
C ASN A 65 -1.80 1.95 -9.60
N PHE A 66 -1.13 2.96 -9.07
CA PHE A 66 -1.79 3.92 -8.20
C PHE A 66 -1.25 5.32 -8.42
N ILE A 67 -2.12 6.30 -8.20
CA ILE A 67 -1.76 7.72 -8.27
C ILE A 67 -2.60 8.48 -7.24
N GLN A 68 -1.93 9.35 -6.47
CA GLN A 68 -2.63 10.26 -5.57
C GLN A 68 -3.35 11.32 -6.39
N ILE A 69 -4.66 11.45 -6.18
CA ILE A 69 -5.46 12.48 -6.83
C ILE A 69 -5.69 13.69 -5.92
N LYS A 70 -5.54 13.50 -4.61
CA LYS A 70 -5.65 14.56 -3.61
C LYS A 70 -4.96 14.11 -2.32
N GLY A 71 -4.23 15.00 -1.66
CA GLY A 71 -3.62 14.66 -0.37
C GLY A 71 -2.46 15.56 0.01
N ASP A 72 -1.83 15.21 1.13
CA ASP A 72 -0.80 16.01 1.78
C ASP A 72 0.57 15.92 1.10
N ASN A 73 0.83 14.86 0.34
CA ASN A 73 2.02 14.81 -0.49
C ASN A 73 1.84 15.70 -1.71
N HIS A 74 2.92 16.28 -2.20
CA HIS A 74 2.89 17.06 -3.41
C HIS A 74 2.53 16.17 -4.61
N SER A 75 3.14 14.99 -4.70
CA SER A 75 2.74 13.96 -5.64
C SER A 75 3.08 12.57 -5.11
N TYR A 76 2.33 11.57 -5.53
CA TYR A 76 2.55 10.18 -5.15
C TYR A 76 1.95 9.28 -6.23
N ALA A 77 2.79 8.44 -6.81
CA ALA A 77 2.35 7.49 -7.82
C ALA A 77 3.27 6.27 -7.83
N GLY A 78 2.76 5.15 -8.28
CA GLY A 78 3.58 3.95 -8.38
C GLY A 78 2.81 2.73 -8.83
N ALA A 79 3.39 1.57 -8.55
CA ALA A 79 2.84 0.31 -8.99
C ALA A 79 3.26 -0.84 -8.09
N TRP A 80 2.37 -1.80 -7.96
CA TRP A 80 2.66 -3.14 -7.46
C TRP A 80 2.66 -4.09 -8.63
N ARG A 81 3.61 -5.02 -8.66
CA ARG A 81 3.66 -6.10 -9.66
C ARG A 81 3.84 -7.44 -8.97
N LEU A 82 3.13 -8.42 -9.47
CA LEU A 82 3.15 -9.79 -8.97
C LEU A 82 3.75 -10.70 -10.03
N GLN A 83 4.64 -11.59 -9.61
CA GLN A 83 5.26 -12.57 -10.50
C GLN A 83 5.34 -13.92 -9.80
N ALA A 84 4.86 -14.95 -10.48
CA ALA A 84 4.99 -16.32 -9.99
C ALA A 84 6.44 -16.77 -10.08
N THR A 85 6.93 -17.42 -9.03
CA THR A 85 8.27 -18.02 -8.97
C THR A 85 8.16 -19.45 -8.49
N GLU A 86 9.26 -20.19 -8.60
CA GLU A 86 9.30 -21.58 -8.11
C GLU A 86 9.03 -21.69 -6.60
N LYS A 87 9.34 -20.64 -5.84
CA LYS A 87 9.19 -20.60 -4.38
C LYS A 87 7.89 -19.91 -3.93
N GLY A 88 7.06 -19.42 -4.85
CA GLY A 88 5.83 -18.71 -4.50
C GLY A 88 5.59 -17.50 -5.40
N VAL A 89 5.23 -16.37 -4.79
CA VAL A 89 4.95 -15.15 -5.51
C VAL A 89 5.93 -14.06 -5.10
N GLN A 90 6.57 -13.46 -6.08
CA GLN A 90 7.39 -12.28 -5.88
C GLN A 90 6.53 -11.02 -6.04
N MET A 91 6.61 -10.13 -5.06
CA MET A 91 5.93 -8.84 -5.10
C MET A 91 6.96 -7.73 -5.29
N ARG A 92 6.74 -6.89 -6.28
CA ARG A 92 7.59 -5.73 -6.52
C ARG A 92 6.77 -4.45 -6.38
N TYR A 93 7.31 -3.51 -5.62
CA TYR A 93 6.73 -2.20 -5.39
C TYR A 93 7.68 -1.13 -5.92
N GLU A 94 7.13 -0.21 -6.70
CA GLU A 94 7.86 0.96 -7.18
C GLU A 94 6.99 2.19 -6.97
N SER A 95 7.57 3.24 -6.42
CA SER A 95 6.84 4.49 -6.24
C SER A 95 7.74 5.70 -6.37
N ILE A 96 7.12 6.80 -6.79
CA ILE A 96 7.73 8.12 -6.78
C ILE A 96 6.86 8.98 -5.89
N VAL A 97 7.45 9.55 -4.85
CA VAL A 97 6.75 10.43 -3.92
C VAL A 97 7.49 11.77 -3.82
N GLU A 98 6.74 12.85 -3.97
CA GLU A 98 7.18 14.19 -3.63
C GLU A 98 6.46 14.60 -2.36
N PRO A 99 7.12 14.53 -1.19
CA PRO A 99 6.48 14.89 0.07
C PRO A 99 6.30 16.40 0.19
N ASN A 100 5.40 16.80 1.08
CA ASN A 100 5.25 18.20 1.42
C ASN A 100 6.55 18.70 2.09
N SER A 101 6.99 19.90 1.72
CA SER A 101 8.24 20.51 2.18
C SER A 101 8.32 20.72 3.70
N VAL A 102 7.21 20.60 4.43
CA VAL A 102 7.21 20.72 5.90
C VAL A 102 7.81 19.49 6.59
N ILE A 103 7.99 18.37 5.89
CA ILE A 103 8.59 17.17 6.46
C ILE A 103 10.09 17.21 6.22
N PRO A 104 10.94 17.16 7.30
CA PRO A 104 12.38 17.16 7.13
C PRO A 104 12.87 15.96 6.30
N GLY A 105 13.86 16.19 5.43
CA GLY A 105 14.41 15.14 4.56
C GLY A 105 14.96 13.93 5.30
N VAL A 106 15.57 14.15 6.48
CA VAL A 106 16.08 13.06 7.33
C VAL A 106 14.97 12.14 7.82
N VAL A 107 13.78 12.69 8.09
CA VAL A 107 12.61 11.91 8.51
C VAL A 107 12.12 11.04 7.36
N ILE A 108 12.06 11.60 6.16
CA ILE A 108 11.63 10.88 4.96
C ILE A 108 12.59 9.73 4.66
N GLU A 109 13.88 9.98 4.71
CA GLU A 109 14.91 8.98 4.47
C GLU A 109 14.83 7.83 5.47
N TYR A 110 14.67 8.14 6.75
CA TYR A 110 14.50 7.14 7.80
C TYR A 110 13.25 6.29 7.56
N PHE A 111 12.15 6.93 7.19
CA PHE A 111 10.89 6.24 6.88
C PHE A 111 11.06 5.24 5.73
N ILE A 112 11.71 5.65 4.64
CA ILE A 112 11.95 4.77 3.49
C ILE A 112 12.79 3.58 3.88
N GLN A 113 13.88 3.79 4.63
CA GLN A 113 14.82 2.73 4.97
C GLN A 113 14.30 1.76 6.05
N ASN A 114 13.48 2.23 6.97
CA ASN A 114 13.11 1.44 8.16
C ASN A 114 11.61 1.11 8.21
N ASN A 115 10.75 2.11 8.09
CA ASN A 115 9.31 1.90 8.29
C ASN A 115 8.65 1.19 7.10
N ILE A 116 9.00 1.53 5.88
CA ILE A 116 8.45 0.88 4.68
C ILE A 116 8.89 -0.57 4.60
N ARG A 117 10.18 -0.83 4.84
CA ARG A 117 10.72 -2.19 4.86
C ARG A 117 10.00 -3.06 5.88
N ARG A 118 9.81 -2.57 7.09
CA ARG A 118 9.09 -3.28 8.14
C ARG A 118 7.64 -3.57 7.76
N ARG A 119 6.98 -2.62 7.11
CA ARG A 119 5.61 -2.82 6.63
C ARG A 119 5.53 -3.94 5.62
N PHE A 120 6.47 -4.00 4.68
CA PHE A 120 6.50 -5.06 3.67
C PHE A 120 6.73 -6.43 4.30
N GLU A 121 7.59 -6.53 5.30
CA GLU A 121 7.83 -7.75 6.04
C GLU A 121 6.55 -8.22 6.75
N ILE A 122 5.83 -7.30 7.40
CA ILE A 122 4.56 -7.60 8.07
C ILE A 122 3.49 -8.02 7.06
N MET A 123 3.41 -7.36 5.92
CA MET A 123 2.46 -7.70 4.86
C MET A 123 2.72 -9.11 4.32
N ALA A 124 3.98 -9.44 4.06
CA ALA A 124 4.36 -10.78 3.60
C ALA A 124 3.99 -11.86 4.63
N GLU A 125 4.27 -11.61 5.90
CA GLU A 125 3.93 -12.52 7.00
C GLU A 125 2.42 -12.71 7.12
N ARG A 126 1.64 -11.65 7.04
CA ARG A 126 0.18 -11.72 7.12
C ARG A 126 -0.43 -12.44 5.92
N MET A 127 0.13 -12.24 4.74
CA MET A 127 -0.30 -12.94 3.53
C MET A 127 -0.12 -14.45 3.68
N GLU A 128 1.04 -14.87 4.18
CA GLU A 128 1.34 -16.28 4.44
C GLU A 128 0.39 -16.87 5.49
N ARG A 129 0.14 -16.12 6.56
CA ARG A 129 -0.74 -16.54 7.67
C ARG A 129 -2.20 -16.69 7.25
N ASN A 130 -2.66 -15.84 6.32
CA ASN A 130 -4.05 -15.80 5.85
C ASN A 130 -4.25 -16.50 4.50
N ARG A 131 -3.31 -17.32 4.10
CA ARG A 131 -3.29 -17.98 2.80
C ARG A 131 -4.58 -18.72 2.47
N ASP A 132 -5.12 -19.49 3.42
CA ASP A 132 -6.33 -20.28 3.19
C ASP A 132 -7.56 -19.39 2.96
N VAL A 133 -7.68 -18.31 3.73
CA VAL A 133 -8.77 -17.33 3.58
C VAL A 133 -8.68 -16.63 2.24
N LEU A 134 -7.49 -16.19 1.84
CA LEU A 134 -7.24 -15.55 0.55
C LEU A 134 -7.51 -16.49 -0.61
N ASN A 135 -7.18 -17.78 -0.45
CA ASN A 135 -7.46 -18.79 -1.46
C ASN A 135 -8.97 -18.97 -1.69
N LEU A 136 -9.77 -18.91 -0.63
CA LEU A 136 -11.23 -18.94 -0.75
C LEU A 136 -11.76 -17.75 -1.56
N ALA A 137 -11.18 -16.57 -1.39
CA ALA A 137 -11.56 -15.38 -2.14
C ALA A 137 -11.25 -15.50 -3.64
N CYS A 138 -10.38 -16.42 -4.03
CA CYS A 138 -9.99 -16.65 -5.41
C CYS A 138 -10.87 -17.66 -6.15
N ARG A 139 -11.79 -18.29 -5.44
CA ARG A 139 -12.73 -19.25 -6.03
C ARG A 139 -14.03 -18.51 -6.40
#